data_f1c2c4c309d48392178ec8111b44908b
#
_entry.id   f1c2c4c309d48392178ec8111b44908b
#
_cell.length_a   1.000
_cell.length_b   1.000
_cell.length_c   1.000
_cell.angle_alpha   90.00
_cell.angle_beta   90.00
_cell.angle_gamma   90.00
#
_symmetry.space_group_name_H-M   'P 1'
#
loop_
_entity.id
_entity.type
_entity.pdbx_description
1 polymer ?
#
loop_
_entity_poly.entity_id
_entity_poly.type
_entity_poly.pdbx_seq_one_letter_code
_entity_poly.pdbx_strand_id
1 'polypeptide(L)'
;MQYYQWPDQGVGTVPAYTLQADKNTQIPSKTFDRPYVWSKMPVKVDKNSDTDIKDEVATLIYDCGIISKSQFGRKSTWAYYENALEGMIKYMKYNKGTHMQNRATRVMSEWHQMLRKELDAKRPILYTASTKSGGGHMFVIDGYTQKNYYHVNWGWSGSSNG
;
A
#
# COMPACT_ATOMS: atom_id res chain seq x y z
N MET A 1 2.96 -6.87 -0.31
CA MET A 1 3.82 -7.33 0.79
C MET A 1 3.50 -8.77 1.19
N GLN A 2 2.31 -9.08 1.68
CA GLN A 2 1.93 -10.40 2.20
C GLN A 2 2.20 -11.54 1.19
N TYR A 3 1.79 -11.44 -0.07
CA TYR A 3 2.00 -12.48 -1.09
C TYR A 3 3.47 -12.86 -1.30
N TYR A 4 4.37 -11.89 -1.25
CA TYR A 4 5.82 -12.12 -1.39
C TYR A 4 6.55 -12.23 -0.07
N GLN A 5 5.85 -12.12 1.06
CA GLN A 5 6.43 -12.10 2.39
C GLN A 5 7.61 -11.12 2.48
N TRP A 6 7.40 -9.89 1.97
CA TRP A 6 8.44 -8.86 1.83
C TRP A 6 8.05 -7.54 2.50
N PRO A 7 8.99 -6.88 3.17
CA PRO A 7 10.35 -7.35 3.55
C PRO A 7 10.31 -8.26 4.78
N ASP A 8 11.40 -8.95 5.08
CA ASP A 8 11.51 -9.69 6.34
C ASP A 8 11.36 -8.75 7.54
N GLN A 9 11.95 -7.56 7.43
CA GLN A 9 11.91 -6.49 8.41
C GLN A 9 12.07 -5.15 7.73
N GLY A 10 11.37 -4.13 8.19
CA GLY A 10 11.63 -2.74 7.82
C GLY A 10 13.00 -2.26 8.33
N VAL A 11 13.46 -1.10 7.89
CA VAL A 11 14.75 -0.52 8.27
C VAL A 11 14.62 0.93 8.70
N GLY A 12 15.44 1.34 9.67
CA GLY A 12 15.54 2.73 10.11
C GLY A 12 14.36 3.19 10.95
N THR A 13 14.23 4.51 11.07
CA THR A 13 13.21 5.18 11.89
C THR A 13 12.46 6.20 11.06
N VAL A 14 11.14 6.10 11.04
CA VAL A 14 10.27 7.18 10.57
C VAL A 14 10.17 8.23 11.67
N PRO A 15 10.52 9.50 11.41
CA PRO A 15 10.36 10.56 12.40
C PRO A 15 8.90 10.79 12.78
N ALA A 16 8.67 11.29 13.99
CA ALA A 16 7.34 11.75 14.41
C ALA A 16 6.81 12.82 13.45
N TYR A 17 5.49 12.83 13.25
CA TYR A 17 4.83 13.84 12.43
C TYR A 17 3.47 14.25 13.01
N THR A 18 3.03 15.46 12.71
CA THR A 18 1.76 16.01 13.19
C THR A 18 0.67 15.82 12.14
N LEU A 19 -0.53 15.48 12.56
CA LEU A 19 -1.70 15.37 11.66
C LEU A 19 -2.10 16.77 11.14
N GLN A 20 -2.41 16.85 9.85
CA GLN A 20 -2.78 18.11 9.20
C GLN A 20 -4.15 18.63 9.67
N ALA A 21 -5.10 17.69 9.88
CA ALA A 21 -6.45 18.02 10.33
C ALA A 21 -6.55 18.28 11.83
N ASP A 22 -5.61 17.76 12.61
CA ASP A 22 -5.52 17.96 14.06
C ASP A 22 -4.08 18.24 14.47
N LYS A 23 -3.72 19.48 14.46
CA LYS A 23 -2.35 19.94 14.77
C LYS A 23 -1.89 19.64 16.20
N ASN A 24 -2.79 19.23 17.08
CA ASN A 24 -2.49 18.82 18.46
C ASN A 24 -2.14 17.33 18.56
N THR A 25 -2.51 16.55 17.54
CA THR A 25 -2.20 15.11 17.51
C THR A 25 -0.89 14.86 16.77
N GLN A 26 0.08 14.36 17.51
CA GLN A 26 1.37 13.93 16.98
C GLN A 26 1.41 12.40 16.86
N ILE A 27 1.77 11.91 15.71
CA ILE A 27 2.10 10.50 15.49
C ILE A 27 3.55 10.29 15.92
N PRO A 28 3.83 9.39 16.86
CA PRO A 28 5.17 9.20 17.37
C PRO A 28 6.12 8.63 16.31
N SER A 29 7.42 8.79 16.52
CA SER A 29 8.43 8.12 15.71
C SER A 29 8.31 6.61 15.80
N LYS A 30 8.60 5.92 14.70
CA LYS A 30 8.56 4.45 14.63
C LYS A 30 9.87 3.91 14.11
N THR A 31 10.54 3.09 14.92
CA THR A 31 11.72 2.31 14.52
C THR A 31 11.29 0.91 14.12
N PHE A 32 11.88 0.39 13.05
CA PHE A 32 11.65 -0.98 12.57
C PHE A 32 12.72 -1.89 13.17
N ASP A 33 12.47 -2.40 14.35
CA ASP A 33 13.42 -3.14 15.20
C ASP A 33 13.11 -4.64 15.32
N ARG A 34 12.03 -5.12 14.70
CA ARG A 34 11.68 -6.53 14.69
C ARG A 34 11.28 -7.04 13.31
N PRO A 35 11.52 -8.33 12.99
CA PRO A 35 11.03 -8.93 11.77
C PRO A 35 9.50 -9.10 11.79
N TYR A 36 8.89 -9.17 10.60
CA TYR A 36 7.52 -9.57 10.42
C TYR A 36 7.38 -11.09 10.48
N VAL A 37 6.37 -11.58 11.17
CA VAL A 37 6.10 -13.03 11.27
C VAL A 37 5.10 -13.42 10.18
N TRP A 38 5.57 -13.56 8.95
CA TRP A 38 4.73 -13.81 7.77
C TRP A 38 3.86 -15.07 7.89
N SER A 39 4.30 -16.10 8.61
CA SER A 39 3.52 -17.31 8.90
C SER A 39 2.25 -17.03 9.72
N LYS A 40 2.18 -15.88 10.41
CA LYS A 40 1.02 -15.38 11.14
C LYS A 40 0.18 -14.38 10.34
N MET A 41 0.42 -14.22 9.05
CA MET A 41 -0.34 -13.31 8.18
C MET A 41 -1.10 -14.10 7.12
N PRO A 42 -2.24 -14.73 7.45
CA PRO A 42 -3.04 -15.49 6.50
C PRO A 42 -3.69 -14.57 5.47
N VAL A 43 -4.22 -15.17 4.39
CA VAL A 43 -4.92 -14.43 3.32
C VAL A 43 -6.17 -13.71 3.84
N LYS A 44 -6.80 -14.27 4.88
CA LYS A 44 -8.01 -13.70 5.49
C LYS A 44 -7.86 -13.67 7.01
N VAL A 45 -8.19 -12.52 7.59
CA VAL A 45 -8.33 -12.32 9.03
C VAL A 45 -9.75 -11.87 9.32
N ASP A 46 -10.38 -12.44 10.33
CA ASP A 46 -11.73 -12.08 10.76
C ASP A 46 -11.84 -11.99 12.30
N LYS A 47 -13.06 -11.79 12.80
CA LYS A 47 -13.32 -11.66 14.24
C LYS A 47 -12.90 -12.87 15.07
N ASN A 48 -12.90 -14.07 14.45
CA ASN A 48 -12.60 -15.33 15.13
C ASN A 48 -11.10 -15.71 15.02
N SER A 49 -10.31 -14.97 14.26
CA SER A 49 -8.86 -15.19 14.16
C SER A 49 -8.19 -14.96 15.51
N ASP A 50 -7.12 -15.69 15.79
CA ASP A 50 -6.36 -15.57 17.03
C ASP A 50 -5.79 -14.16 17.19
N THR A 51 -5.60 -13.74 18.43
CA THR A 51 -5.14 -12.39 18.77
C THR A 51 -3.76 -12.10 18.17
N ASP A 52 -2.85 -13.05 18.26
CA ASP A 52 -1.48 -12.91 17.72
C ASP A 52 -1.45 -12.77 16.18
N ILE A 53 -2.38 -13.41 15.47
CA ILE A 53 -2.59 -13.22 14.03
C ILE A 53 -3.09 -11.79 13.75
N LYS A 54 -4.08 -11.33 14.51
CA LYS A 54 -4.61 -9.97 14.39
C LYS A 54 -3.55 -8.92 14.66
N ASP A 55 -2.76 -9.10 15.70
CA ASP A 55 -1.71 -8.17 16.11
C ASP A 55 -0.59 -8.09 15.08
N GLU A 56 -0.20 -9.21 14.48
CA GLU A 56 0.83 -9.23 13.45
C GLU A 56 0.37 -8.53 12.17
N VAL A 57 -0.86 -8.80 11.72
CA VAL A 57 -1.45 -8.11 10.57
C VAL A 57 -1.65 -6.62 10.86
N ALA A 58 -2.15 -6.26 12.05
CA ALA A 58 -2.32 -4.88 12.45
C ALA A 58 -0.98 -4.13 12.50
N THR A 59 0.09 -4.79 12.95
CA THR A 59 1.44 -4.21 12.93
C THR A 59 1.88 -3.85 11.52
N LEU A 60 1.75 -4.77 10.55
CA LEU A 60 2.11 -4.48 9.15
C LEU A 60 1.28 -3.33 8.58
N ILE A 61 -0.04 -3.33 8.83
CA ILE A 61 -0.93 -2.25 8.37
C ILE A 61 -0.54 -0.90 8.99
N TYR A 62 -0.27 -0.89 10.30
CA TYR A 62 0.18 0.31 10.99
C TYR A 62 1.50 0.83 10.43
N ASP A 63 2.47 -0.05 10.24
CA ASP A 63 3.78 0.30 9.68
C ASP A 63 3.65 0.86 8.26
N CYS A 64 2.77 0.29 7.41
CA CYS A 64 2.44 0.85 6.09
C CYS A 64 1.83 2.25 6.20
N GLY A 65 0.95 2.48 7.18
CA GLY A 65 0.39 3.80 7.46
C GLY A 65 1.46 4.81 7.87
N ILE A 66 2.38 4.41 8.74
CA ILE A 66 3.45 5.28 9.23
C ILE A 66 4.44 5.66 8.13
N ILE A 67 4.91 4.71 7.33
CA ILE A 67 5.84 5.03 6.22
C ILE A 67 5.22 5.94 5.17
N SER A 68 3.90 5.89 5.01
CA SER A 68 3.14 6.75 4.11
C SER A 68 2.77 8.10 4.72
N LYS A 69 3.17 8.37 5.96
CA LYS A 69 2.77 9.55 6.74
C LYS A 69 1.25 9.76 6.73
N SER A 70 0.52 8.66 6.92
CA SER A 70 -0.94 8.65 6.84
C SER A 70 -1.57 9.64 7.81
N GLN A 71 -2.57 10.35 7.32
CA GLN A 71 -3.39 11.29 8.07
C GLN A 71 -4.58 10.53 8.65
N PHE A 72 -4.37 9.95 9.83
CA PHE A 72 -5.37 9.15 10.51
C PHE A 72 -6.53 10.02 11.01
N GLY A 73 -7.74 9.65 10.68
CA GLY A 73 -8.93 10.38 11.10
C GLY A 73 -10.10 9.44 11.42
N ARG A 74 -11.07 9.92 12.21
CA ARG A 74 -12.21 9.12 12.63
C ARG A 74 -13.14 8.69 11.48
N LYS A 75 -13.26 9.52 10.44
CA LYS A 75 -14.15 9.27 9.29
C LYS A 75 -13.40 8.68 8.09
N SER A 76 -12.14 9.04 7.92
CA SER A 76 -11.30 8.59 6.82
C SER A 76 -9.84 8.72 7.19
N THR A 77 -9.01 7.88 6.59
CA THR A 77 -7.54 7.99 6.61
C THR A 77 -7.08 8.20 5.18
N TRP A 78 -6.13 9.09 4.97
CA TRP A 78 -5.56 9.36 3.65
C TRP A 78 -4.05 9.56 3.73
N ALA A 79 -3.37 9.39 2.61
CA ALA A 79 -1.95 9.63 2.48
C ALA A 79 -1.64 10.16 1.08
N TYR A 80 -0.56 10.90 0.94
CA TYR A 80 -0.01 11.24 -0.37
C TYR A 80 0.72 10.02 -0.93
N TYR A 81 0.50 9.73 -2.21
CA TYR A 81 1.13 8.58 -2.88
C TYR A 81 2.66 8.74 -2.98
N GLU A 82 3.17 9.96 -3.02
CA GLU A 82 4.60 10.25 -2.98
C GLU A 82 5.23 9.78 -1.66
N ASN A 83 4.56 10.03 -0.53
CA ASN A 83 5.01 9.53 0.77
C ASN A 83 5.01 8.01 0.83
N ALA A 84 3.99 7.36 0.25
CA ALA A 84 3.92 5.90 0.19
C ALA A 84 5.09 5.33 -0.63
N LEU A 85 5.37 5.90 -1.81
CA LEU A 85 6.49 5.49 -2.65
C LEU A 85 7.83 5.67 -1.94
N GLU A 86 8.08 6.87 -1.40
CA GLU A 86 9.31 7.16 -0.64
C GLU A 86 9.46 6.20 0.55
N GLY A 87 8.39 6.00 1.30
CA GLY A 87 8.37 5.11 2.46
C GLY A 87 8.66 3.65 2.12
N MET A 88 8.09 3.14 1.03
CA MET A 88 8.37 1.78 0.54
C MET A 88 9.85 1.60 0.19
N ILE A 89 10.45 2.57 -0.50
CA ILE A 89 11.87 2.52 -0.88
C ILE A 89 12.76 2.65 0.37
N LYS A 90 12.48 3.64 1.20
CA LYS A 90 13.37 4.03 2.31
C LYS A 90 13.31 3.07 3.49
N TYR A 91 12.12 2.56 3.81
CA TYR A 91 11.90 1.79 5.03
C TYR A 91 11.53 0.32 4.79
N MET A 92 10.97 -0.03 3.61
CA MET A 92 10.50 -1.39 3.31
C MET A 92 11.36 -2.11 2.26
N LYS A 93 12.59 -1.63 2.07
CA LYS A 93 13.60 -2.27 1.20
C LYS A 93 13.14 -2.48 -0.26
N TYR A 94 12.18 -1.68 -0.75
CA TYR A 94 11.82 -1.71 -2.17
C TYR A 94 12.96 -1.15 -3.02
N ASN A 95 13.02 -1.60 -4.27
CA ASN A 95 14.08 -1.19 -5.19
C ASN A 95 14.06 0.33 -5.41
N LYS A 96 15.22 0.97 -5.40
CA LYS A 96 15.38 2.41 -5.64
C LYS A 96 14.92 2.85 -7.04
N GLY A 97 14.82 1.92 -7.99
CA GLY A 97 14.25 2.15 -9.31
C GLY A 97 12.71 2.15 -9.35
N THR A 98 12.04 1.84 -8.21
CA THR A 98 10.58 1.96 -8.11
C THR A 98 10.17 3.42 -8.29
N HIS A 99 9.30 3.70 -9.26
CA HIS A 99 8.93 5.05 -9.61
C HIS A 99 7.47 5.13 -10.07
N MET A 100 6.95 6.33 -10.09
CA MET A 100 5.61 6.60 -10.61
C MET A 100 5.60 6.79 -12.12
N GLN A 101 4.46 6.42 -12.72
CA GLN A 101 4.11 6.72 -14.08
C GLN A 101 2.77 7.46 -14.11
N ASN A 102 2.67 8.46 -14.97
CA ASN A 102 1.42 9.21 -15.14
C ASN A 102 0.75 8.81 -16.46
N ARG A 103 -0.52 8.37 -16.35
CA ARG A 103 -1.31 7.97 -17.51
C ARG A 103 -1.53 9.12 -18.51
N ALA A 104 -1.68 10.35 -18.02
CA ALA A 104 -1.97 11.51 -18.88
C ALA A 104 -0.85 11.83 -19.89
N THR A 105 0.34 11.31 -19.69
CA THR A 105 1.51 11.52 -20.57
C THR A 105 1.70 10.41 -21.60
N ARG A 106 0.75 9.47 -21.70
CA ARG A 106 0.90 8.28 -22.55
C ARG A 106 -0.35 7.99 -23.36
N VAL A 107 -0.18 7.41 -24.56
CA VAL A 107 -1.29 6.82 -25.32
C VAL A 107 -1.74 5.52 -24.65
N MET A 108 -3.01 5.14 -24.87
CA MET A 108 -3.63 4.00 -24.17
C MET A 108 -2.92 2.66 -24.43
N SER A 109 -2.47 2.44 -25.66
CA SER A 109 -1.77 1.20 -26.00
C SER A 109 -0.47 1.03 -25.24
N GLU A 110 0.33 2.09 -25.11
CA GLU A 110 1.57 2.09 -24.33
C GLU A 110 1.30 1.91 -22.86
N TRP A 111 0.22 2.55 -22.35
CA TRP A 111 -0.19 2.40 -20.97
C TRP A 111 -0.52 0.94 -20.63
N HIS A 112 -1.36 0.29 -21.43
CA HIS A 112 -1.70 -1.12 -21.22
C HIS A 112 -0.48 -2.04 -21.38
N GLN A 113 0.40 -1.77 -22.34
CA GLN A 113 1.63 -2.54 -22.52
C GLN A 113 2.54 -2.45 -21.28
N MET A 114 2.68 -1.26 -20.71
CA MET A 114 3.46 -1.04 -19.50
C MET A 114 2.86 -1.79 -18.30
N LEU A 115 1.55 -1.68 -18.06
CA LEU A 115 0.89 -2.40 -16.97
C LEU A 115 1.05 -3.92 -17.12
N ARG A 116 0.84 -4.46 -18.32
CA ARG A 116 1.01 -5.90 -18.58
C ARG A 116 2.44 -6.36 -18.34
N LYS A 117 3.44 -5.59 -18.77
CA LYS A 117 4.85 -5.90 -18.53
C LYS A 117 5.17 -6.07 -17.04
N GLU A 118 4.59 -5.24 -16.18
CA GLU A 118 4.76 -5.38 -14.73
C GLU A 118 4.04 -6.64 -14.20
N LEU A 119 2.81 -6.87 -14.63
CA LEU A 119 2.01 -8.00 -14.18
C LEU A 119 2.57 -9.34 -14.67
N ASP A 120 3.07 -9.41 -15.90
CA ASP A 120 3.75 -10.59 -16.46
C ASP A 120 5.03 -10.92 -15.68
N ALA A 121 5.73 -9.90 -15.22
CA ALA A 121 6.89 -10.02 -14.34
C ALA A 121 6.51 -10.29 -12.88
N LYS A 122 5.22 -10.58 -12.59
CA LYS A 122 4.69 -10.85 -11.25
C LYS A 122 4.89 -9.67 -10.28
N ARG A 123 4.89 -8.45 -10.77
CA ARG A 123 4.95 -7.25 -9.94
C ARG A 123 3.58 -6.57 -9.90
N PRO A 124 2.79 -6.73 -8.83
CA PRO A 124 1.55 -6.01 -8.64
C PRO A 124 1.78 -4.50 -8.63
N ILE A 125 0.83 -3.77 -9.15
CA ILE A 125 0.93 -2.33 -9.37
C ILE A 125 0.10 -1.62 -8.30
N LEU A 126 0.72 -0.72 -7.54
CA LEU A 126 0.00 0.23 -6.71
C LEU A 126 -0.53 1.34 -7.62
N TYR A 127 -1.85 1.40 -7.75
CA TYR A 127 -2.52 2.33 -8.65
C TYR A 127 -3.29 3.38 -7.86
N THR A 128 -3.28 4.62 -8.33
CA THR A 128 -4.09 5.69 -7.75
C THR A 128 -4.95 6.33 -8.83
N ALA A 129 -6.20 6.57 -8.49
CA ALA A 129 -7.15 7.25 -9.37
C ALA A 129 -8.01 8.22 -8.60
N SER A 130 -8.48 9.26 -9.28
CA SER A 130 -9.39 10.26 -8.72
C SER A 130 -10.67 10.32 -9.53
N THR A 131 -11.77 10.59 -8.87
CA THR A 131 -13.04 10.92 -9.52
C THR A 131 -13.06 12.38 -9.96
N LYS A 132 -13.94 12.73 -10.88
CA LYS A 132 -14.15 14.13 -11.29
C LYS A 132 -14.64 15.01 -10.15
N SER A 133 -15.27 14.43 -9.13
CA SER A 133 -15.76 15.11 -7.92
C SER A 133 -14.68 15.29 -6.84
N GLY A 134 -13.42 14.89 -7.11
CA GLY A 134 -12.29 15.13 -6.20
C GLY A 134 -12.02 14.01 -5.19
N GLY A 135 -12.78 12.92 -5.18
CA GLY A 135 -12.46 11.73 -4.39
C GLY A 135 -11.31 10.95 -5.02
N GLY A 136 -10.34 10.51 -4.23
CA GLY A 136 -9.23 9.67 -4.66
C GLY A 136 -9.20 8.33 -3.94
N HIS A 137 -8.65 7.30 -4.60
CA HIS A 137 -8.42 5.99 -3.98
C HIS A 137 -7.13 5.38 -4.50
N MET A 138 -6.45 4.66 -3.62
CA MET A 138 -5.26 3.89 -3.94
C MET A 138 -5.58 2.40 -3.78
N PHE A 139 -5.30 1.61 -4.80
CA PHE A 139 -5.63 0.19 -4.87
C PHE A 139 -4.54 -0.59 -5.59
N VAL A 140 -4.64 -1.91 -5.57
CA VAL A 140 -3.66 -2.78 -6.22
C VAL A 140 -4.26 -3.39 -7.48
N ILE A 141 -3.52 -3.37 -8.58
CA ILE A 141 -3.78 -4.16 -9.78
C ILE A 141 -2.81 -5.34 -9.75
N ASP A 142 -3.32 -6.56 -9.81
CA ASP A 142 -2.52 -7.79 -9.69
C ASP A 142 -2.81 -8.84 -10.77
N GLY A 143 -3.71 -8.54 -11.71
CA GLY A 143 -4.01 -9.41 -12.84
C GLY A 143 -4.66 -8.67 -13.99
N TYR A 144 -4.74 -9.31 -15.15
CA TYR A 144 -5.44 -8.77 -16.31
C TYR A 144 -5.95 -9.87 -17.26
N THR A 145 -6.89 -9.50 -18.12
CA THR A 145 -7.37 -10.32 -19.25
C THR A 145 -6.82 -9.81 -20.57
N GLN A 146 -6.92 -10.62 -21.61
CA GLN A 146 -6.53 -10.21 -22.98
C GLN A 146 -7.31 -8.99 -23.49
N LYS A 147 -8.53 -8.75 -22.97
CA LYS A 147 -9.39 -7.61 -23.34
C LYS A 147 -9.09 -6.33 -22.55
N ASN A 148 -7.96 -6.25 -21.82
CA ASN A 148 -7.58 -5.14 -20.97
C ASN A 148 -8.53 -4.88 -19.77
N TYR A 149 -9.24 -5.87 -19.30
CA TYR A 149 -9.84 -5.83 -17.97
C TYR A 149 -8.77 -6.19 -16.95
N TYR A 150 -8.76 -5.49 -15.84
CA TYR A 150 -7.77 -5.68 -14.78
C TYR A 150 -8.44 -6.19 -13.52
N HIS A 151 -7.82 -7.18 -12.88
CA HIS A 151 -8.21 -7.57 -11.54
C HIS A 151 -7.72 -6.51 -10.55
N VAL A 152 -8.64 -6.03 -9.72
CA VAL A 152 -8.40 -4.94 -8.77
C VAL A 152 -8.67 -5.43 -7.34
N ASN A 153 -7.70 -5.22 -6.46
CA ASN A 153 -7.89 -5.34 -5.03
C ASN A 153 -8.05 -3.93 -4.44
N TRP A 154 -9.27 -3.61 -4.04
CA TRP A 154 -9.63 -2.29 -3.53
C TRP A 154 -9.13 -2.01 -2.12
N GLY A 155 -8.67 -3.03 -1.38
CA GLY A 155 -8.33 -2.89 0.03
C GLY A 155 -9.53 -2.81 0.97
N TRP A 156 -10.73 -3.24 0.52
CA TRP A 156 -11.98 -3.19 1.26
C TRP A 156 -12.38 -4.56 1.83
N SER A 157 -11.43 -5.22 2.51
CA SER A 157 -11.63 -6.55 3.10
C SER A 157 -12.17 -7.61 2.13
N GLY A 158 -11.77 -7.52 0.85
CA GLY A 158 -12.22 -8.41 -0.23
C GLY A 158 -13.52 -7.99 -0.90
N SER A 159 -14.20 -6.96 -0.42
CA SER A 159 -15.41 -6.44 -1.06
C SER A 159 -15.09 -5.80 -2.41
N SER A 160 -15.89 -6.12 -3.41
CA SER A 160 -15.79 -5.56 -4.78
C SER A 160 -14.47 -5.86 -5.51
N ASN A 161 -13.66 -6.81 -5.02
CA ASN A 161 -12.49 -7.28 -5.76
C ASN A 161 -12.93 -8.02 -7.03
N GLY A 162 -12.21 -7.80 -8.16
CA GLY A 162 -12.51 -8.45 -9.44
C GLY A 162 -11.94 -7.67 -10.62
#